data_9e78e5a71ab9d2a27d849d9f7b526ffc
#
_entry.id   9e78e5a71ab9d2a27d849d9f7b526ffc
#
_cell.length_a   1.000
_cell.length_b   1.000
_cell.length_c   1.000
_cell.angle_alpha   90.00
_cell.angle_beta   90.00
_cell.angle_gamma   90.00
#
_symmetry.space_group_name_H-M   'P 1'
#
loop_
_entity.id
_entity.type
_entity.pdbx_description
1 polymer ?
#
loop_
_entity_poly.entity_id
_entity_poly.type
_entity_poly.pdbx_seq_one_letter_code
_entity_poly.pdbx_strand_id
1 'polypeptide(L)'
;MVILAVMNNPDFEFIRSDMLITDPATKRQTKINIYSEDHEAKWLFNQLLKDTNRLSNYHIINMDISCSTLIKLNEEAPEDFSNSIILLDGDCRKSFNCKTIPFNIIFLPGEKRPESVIYDYLMNTDAMNPILHNPNFPAATKRGIEEFGPLSAKYEHIQEERSKYKKWFQDSEFWLTGDAVIDRWKKDCEKQYNDFLNQLNKVTMKLIIKKAKMSK
;
A
#
# COMPACT_ATOMS: atom_id res chain seq x y z
N MET A 1 -11.58 29.94 -0.24
CA MET A 1 -11.07 30.57 1.01
C MET A 1 -10.74 29.56 2.12
N VAL A 2 -11.09 28.28 1.97
CA VAL A 2 -10.73 27.20 2.91
C VAL A 2 -9.30 26.68 2.67
N ILE A 3 -8.79 26.82 1.46
CA ILE A 3 -7.42 26.38 1.06
C ILE A 3 -6.32 27.09 1.88
N LEU A 4 -6.53 28.34 2.26
CA LEU A 4 -5.55 29.14 3.03
C LEU A 4 -5.32 28.65 4.48
N ALA A 5 -6.28 27.99 5.09
CA ALA A 5 -6.14 27.49 6.46
C ALA A 5 -5.33 26.17 6.53
N VAL A 6 -5.34 25.39 5.44
CA VAL A 6 -4.54 24.14 5.32
C VAL A 6 -3.12 24.47 4.85
N MET A 7 -2.92 25.57 4.16
CA MET A 7 -1.63 26.02 3.62
C MET A 7 -0.60 26.47 4.67
N ASN A 8 -0.99 26.67 5.91
CA ASN A 8 -0.07 27.01 7.01
C ASN A 8 0.48 25.78 7.76
N ASN A 9 0.19 24.58 7.28
CA ASN A 9 0.83 23.39 7.80
C ASN A 9 2.09 23.10 6.96
N PRO A 10 3.31 23.15 7.55
CA PRO A 10 4.56 22.89 6.83
C PRO A 10 4.58 21.52 6.13
N ASP A 11 3.86 20.53 6.67
CA ASP A 11 3.73 19.21 6.05
C ASP A 11 2.95 19.28 4.72
N PHE A 12 1.99 20.19 4.62
CA PHE A 12 1.20 20.36 3.39
C PHE A 12 2.00 21.03 2.27
N GLU A 13 2.85 22.00 2.61
CA GLU A 13 3.74 22.64 1.64
C GLU A 13 4.80 21.68 1.10
N PHE A 14 5.34 20.82 1.97
CA PHE A 14 6.26 19.76 1.57
C PHE A 14 5.58 18.75 0.63
N ILE A 15 4.41 18.28 0.97
CA ILE A 15 3.58 17.39 0.14
C ILE A 15 3.32 18.01 -1.23
N ARG A 16 2.92 19.28 -1.24
CA ARG A 16 2.62 20.01 -2.49
C ARG A 16 3.86 20.22 -3.36
N SER A 17 5.02 20.50 -2.75
CA SER A 17 6.27 20.65 -3.50
C SER A 17 6.70 19.33 -4.16
N ASP A 18 6.58 18.19 -3.47
CA ASP A 18 6.86 16.87 -4.05
C ASP A 18 5.88 16.49 -5.16
N MET A 19 4.62 16.94 -5.08
CA MET A 19 3.63 16.77 -6.14
C MET A 19 3.92 17.59 -7.39
N LEU A 20 4.59 18.73 -7.25
CA LEU A 20 4.86 19.69 -8.34
C LEU A 20 6.22 19.47 -9.03
N ILE A 21 7.14 18.72 -8.43
CA ILE A 21 8.43 18.37 -9.03
C ILE A 21 8.22 17.23 -10.06
N THR A 22 7.54 17.54 -11.14
CA THR A 22 7.68 16.79 -12.39
C THR A 22 8.61 17.58 -13.29
N ASP A 23 9.84 17.10 -13.46
CA ASP A 23 10.82 17.67 -14.37
C ASP A 23 10.24 17.75 -15.81
N PRO A 24 10.04 18.94 -16.39
CA PRO A 24 9.43 19.10 -17.72
C PRO A 24 10.33 18.62 -18.87
N ALA A 25 11.59 18.30 -18.59
CA ALA A 25 12.59 18.07 -19.63
C ALA A 25 12.70 16.64 -20.16
N THR A 26 12.03 15.66 -19.57
CA THR A 26 12.05 14.29 -20.04
C THR A 26 10.73 13.89 -20.67
N LYS A 27 10.67 13.77 -21.99
CA LYS A 27 9.66 13.02 -22.77
C LYS A 27 9.72 11.49 -22.48
N ARG A 28 9.94 11.08 -21.23
CA ARG A 28 9.75 9.72 -20.75
C ARG A 28 8.27 9.55 -20.47
N GLN A 29 7.70 8.41 -20.77
CA GLN A 29 6.35 8.06 -20.34
C GLN A 29 6.18 8.50 -18.90
N THR A 30 5.39 9.55 -18.69
CA THR A 30 5.20 10.11 -17.35
C THR A 30 4.55 9.04 -16.51
N LYS A 31 5.32 8.50 -15.56
CA LYS A 31 4.81 7.54 -14.59
C LYS A 31 3.57 8.11 -13.91
N ILE A 32 2.67 7.25 -13.51
CA ILE A 32 1.52 7.64 -12.70
C ILE A 32 1.97 7.69 -11.24
N ASN A 33 1.79 8.83 -10.60
CA ASN A 33 2.07 8.94 -9.18
C ASN A 33 1.04 8.15 -8.37
N ILE A 34 1.53 7.40 -7.39
CA ILE A 34 0.72 6.70 -6.39
C ILE A 34 1.12 7.24 -5.02
N TYR A 35 0.18 7.81 -4.32
CA TYR A 35 0.36 8.29 -2.94
C TYR A 35 -0.10 7.20 -1.98
N SER A 36 0.83 6.66 -1.19
CA SER A 36 0.57 5.65 -0.18
C SER A 36 0.59 6.24 1.23
N GLU A 37 -0.16 5.64 2.12
CA GLU A 37 -0.30 6.06 3.51
C GLU A 37 1.04 6.01 4.25
N ASP A 38 1.73 4.87 4.16
CA ASP A 38 2.97 4.61 4.87
C ASP A 38 3.93 3.68 4.10
N HIS A 39 5.06 3.37 4.75
CA HIS A 39 6.09 2.50 4.19
C HIS A 39 5.57 1.07 3.91
N GLU A 40 4.77 0.52 4.80
CA GLU A 40 4.24 -0.84 4.71
C GLU A 40 3.31 -0.98 3.49
N ALA A 41 2.47 0.03 3.26
CA ALA A 41 1.61 0.09 2.08
C ALA A 41 2.41 0.16 0.78
N LYS A 42 3.42 1.01 0.71
CA LYS A 42 4.35 1.12 -0.42
C LYS A 42 5.10 -0.18 -0.66
N TRP A 43 5.62 -0.79 0.40
CA TRP A 43 6.35 -2.05 0.31
C TRP A 43 5.46 -3.16 -0.25
N LEU A 44 4.26 -3.36 0.31
CA LEU A 44 3.35 -4.41 -0.16
C LEU A 44 2.96 -4.19 -1.63
N PHE A 45 2.66 -2.96 -2.04
CA PHE A 45 2.37 -2.66 -3.43
C PHE A 45 3.51 -3.08 -4.35
N ASN A 46 4.76 -2.75 -4.00
CA ASN A 46 5.94 -3.15 -4.76
C ASN A 46 6.06 -4.67 -4.87
N GLN A 47 5.84 -5.41 -3.79
CA GLN A 47 5.89 -6.88 -3.79
C GLN A 47 4.77 -7.50 -4.62
N LEU A 48 3.57 -6.93 -4.60
CA LEU A 48 2.46 -7.41 -5.42
C LEU A 48 2.74 -7.28 -6.92
N LEU A 49 3.53 -6.29 -7.34
CA LEU A 49 3.81 -6.00 -8.74
C LEU A 49 5.23 -6.38 -9.21
N LYS A 50 6.13 -6.85 -8.32
CA LYS A 50 7.55 -7.09 -8.66
C LYS A 50 7.75 -7.98 -9.88
N ASP A 51 6.91 -9.02 -10.04
CA ASP A 51 7.00 -9.99 -11.14
C ASP A 51 6.21 -9.56 -12.38
N THR A 52 5.70 -8.33 -12.36
CA THR A 52 4.95 -7.77 -13.48
C THR A 52 5.75 -6.66 -14.15
N ASN A 53 5.63 -6.51 -15.45
CA ASN A 53 6.22 -5.37 -16.17
C ASN A 53 5.51 -4.05 -15.86
N ARG A 54 4.60 -4.02 -14.89
CA ARG A 54 3.72 -2.87 -14.60
C ARG A 54 4.32 -1.90 -13.60
N LEU A 55 5.19 -2.37 -12.70
CA LEU A 55 5.77 -1.54 -11.64
C LEU A 55 6.49 -0.31 -12.22
N SER A 56 7.12 -0.46 -13.39
CA SER A 56 7.80 0.63 -14.09
C SER A 56 6.89 1.80 -14.50
N ASN A 57 5.58 1.57 -14.56
CA ASN A 57 4.58 2.58 -14.94
C ASN A 57 4.19 3.50 -13.77
N TYR A 58 4.63 3.20 -12.57
CA TYR A 58 4.23 3.91 -11.36
C TYR A 58 5.42 4.52 -10.64
N HIS A 59 5.17 5.65 -10.00
CA HIS A 59 6.06 6.28 -9.03
C HIS A 59 5.33 6.35 -7.69
N ILE A 60 5.80 5.60 -6.70
CA ILE A 60 5.13 5.48 -5.41
C ILE A 60 5.77 6.41 -4.41
N ILE A 61 4.96 7.30 -3.88
CA ILE A 61 5.32 8.32 -2.90
C ILE A 61 4.71 7.91 -1.57
N ASN A 62 5.56 7.67 -0.59
CA ASN A 62 5.13 7.46 0.79
C ASN A 62 4.84 8.82 1.42
N MET A 63 3.66 8.99 2.00
CA MET A 63 3.21 10.27 2.55
C MET A 63 3.38 10.36 4.07
N ASP A 64 3.52 9.22 4.76
CA ASP A 64 3.58 9.10 6.23
C ASP A 64 2.43 9.84 6.93
N ILE A 65 1.23 9.78 6.35
CA ILE A 65 0.01 10.40 6.87
C ILE A 65 -1.12 9.38 6.95
N SER A 66 -2.11 9.67 7.80
CA SER A 66 -3.24 8.75 7.98
C SER A 66 -4.13 8.66 6.75
N CYS A 67 -4.80 7.51 6.60
CA CYS A 67 -5.86 7.28 5.61
C CYS A 67 -6.88 8.43 5.57
N SER A 68 -7.37 8.85 6.74
CA SER A 68 -8.35 9.95 6.83
C SER A 68 -7.80 11.27 6.29
N THR A 69 -6.52 11.54 6.51
CA THR A 69 -5.86 12.73 5.97
C THR A 69 -5.73 12.66 4.46
N LEU A 70 -5.30 11.51 3.90
CA LEU A 70 -5.23 11.32 2.44
C LEU A 70 -6.59 11.46 1.76
N ILE A 71 -7.65 10.89 2.35
CA ILE A 71 -9.02 11.01 1.83
C ILE A 71 -9.43 12.48 1.82
N LYS A 72 -9.20 13.19 2.94
CA LYS A 72 -9.56 14.60 3.08
C LYS A 72 -8.82 15.47 2.07
N LEU A 73 -7.52 15.26 1.89
CA LEU A 73 -6.73 15.97 0.88
C LEU A 73 -7.28 15.77 -0.54
N ASN A 74 -7.66 14.54 -0.89
CA ASN A 74 -8.25 14.25 -2.20
C ASN A 74 -9.64 14.90 -2.38
N GLU A 75 -10.41 15.07 -1.30
CA GLU A 75 -11.70 15.76 -1.31
C GLU A 75 -11.56 17.28 -1.41
N GLU A 76 -10.58 17.86 -0.72
CA GLU A 76 -10.37 19.32 -0.64
C GLU A 76 -9.54 19.87 -1.81
N ALA A 77 -8.62 19.06 -2.37
CA ALA A 77 -7.78 19.43 -3.51
C ALA A 77 -7.86 18.39 -4.65
N PRO A 78 -9.05 18.12 -5.21
CA PRO A 78 -9.23 17.05 -6.19
C PRO A 78 -8.43 17.26 -7.48
N GLU A 79 -8.08 18.49 -7.81
CA GLU A 79 -7.29 18.81 -9.01
C GLU A 79 -5.85 18.30 -8.88
N ASP A 80 -5.24 18.44 -7.70
CA ASP A 80 -3.87 18.00 -7.41
C ASP A 80 -3.73 16.47 -7.53
N PHE A 81 -4.78 15.73 -7.14
CA PHE A 81 -4.82 14.27 -7.23
C PHE A 81 -5.45 13.73 -8.52
N SER A 82 -5.93 14.61 -9.39
CA SER A 82 -6.74 14.23 -10.57
C SER A 82 -6.02 13.33 -11.58
N ASN A 83 -4.70 13.29 -11.55
CA ASN A 83 -3.84 12.49 -12.45
C ASN A 83 -3.00 11.45 -11.70
N SER A 84 -3.36 11.15 -10.46
CA SER A 84 -2.66 10.25 -9.56
C SER A 84 -3.60 9.21 -8.96
N ILE A 85 -3.03 8.20 -8.34
CA ILE A 85 -3.73 7.16 -7.61
C ILE A 85 -3.45 7.37 -6.12
N ILE A 86 -4.47 7.20 -5.30
CA ILE A 86 -4.34 7.11 -3.84
C ILE A 86 -4.46 5.64 -3.47
N LEU A 87 -3.43 5.12 -2.83
CA LEU A 87 -3.35 3.76 -2.35
C LEU A 87 -3.59 3.76 -0.84
N LEU A 88 -4.67 3.14 -0.43
CA LEU A 88 -5.06 3.02 0.98
C LEU A 88 -4.97 1.58 1.46
N ASP A 89 -4.81 1.40 2.75
CA ASP A 89 -4.90 0.11 3.41
C ASP A 89 -6.31 -0.49 3.30
N GLY A 90 -6.40 -1.80 3.44
CA GLY A 90 -7.68 -2.49 3.29
C GLY A 90 -8.73 -2.11 4.33
N ASP A 91 -8.31 -1.79 5.57
CA ASP A 91 -9.21 -1.37 6.66
C ASP A 91 -9.85 0.01 6.41
N CYS A 92 -9.22 0.83 5.57
CA CYS A 92 -9.74 2.14 5.18
C CYS A 92 -11.04 2.07 4.35
N ARG A 93 -11.41 0.91 3.80
CA ARG A 93 -12.71 0.73 3.13
C ARG A 93 -13.89 1.12 4.01
N LYS A 94 -13.78 0.91 5.31
CA LYS A 94 -14.81 1.26 6.30
C LYS A 94 -15.08 2.76 6.38
N SER A 95 -14.11 3.59 6.02
CA SER A 95 -14.26 5.05 5.99
C SER A 95 -15.22 5.53 4.89
N PHE A 96 -15.53 4.66 3.92
CA PHE A 96 -16.42 4.93 2.81
C PHE A 96 -17.81 4.30 2.97
N ASN A 97 -18.16 3.82 4.16
CA ASN A 97 -19.50 3.28 4.42
C ASN A 97 -20.57 4.30 3.97
N CYS A 98 -21.42 3.89 3.02
CA CYS A 98 -22.47 4.73 2.40
C CYS A 98 -21.98 5.90 1.54
N LYS A 99 -20.68 6.09 1.32
CA LYS A 99 -20.13 7.10 0.42
C LYS A 99 -19.63 6.50 -0.89
N THR A 100 -19.73 7.27 -1.97
CA THR A 100 -19.11 6.89 -3.24
C THR A 100 -17.59 7.01 -3.13
N ILE A 101 -16.90 5.93 -3.42
CA ILE A 101 -15.42 5.93 -3.45
C ILE A 101 -14.95 6.74 -4.66
N PRO A 102 -14.11 7.77 -4.49
CA PRO A 102 -13.49 8.49 -5.60
C PRO A 102 -12.78 7.55 -6.57
N PHE A 103 -12.86 7.84 -7.86
CA PHE A 103 -12.39 6.93 -8.91
C PHE A 103 -10.90 6.62 -8.86
N ASN A 104 -10.10 7.51 -8.27
CA ASN A 104 -8.65 7.45 -8.17
C ASN A 104 -8.16 6.80 -6.86
N ILE A 105 -9.06 6.32 -6.01
CA ILE A 105 -8.71 5.59 -4.80
C ILE A 105 -8.75 4.08 -5.08
N ILE A 106 -7.70 3.39 -4.69
CA ILE A 106 -7.60 1.93 -4.66
C ILE A 106 -7.19 1.46 -3.27
N PHE A 107 -7.52 0.22 -2.96
CA PHE A 107 -7.20 -0.37 -1.66
C PHE A 107 -6.27 -1.55 -1.84
N LEU A 108 -5.30 -1.68 -0.94
CA LEU A 108 -4.52 -2.91 -0.81
C LEU A 108 -5.44 -4.12 -0.54
N PRO A 109 -4.99 -5.32 -0.88
CA PRO A 109 -5.75 -6.55 -0.62
C PRO A 109 -6.05 -6.75 0.87
N GLY A 110 -7.15 -7.46 1.14
CA GLY A 110 -7.59 -7.72 2.52
C GLY A 110 -8.45 -6.60 3.10
N GLU A 111 -8.85 -6.77 4.36
CA GLU A 111 -9.69 -5.84 5.12
C GLU A 111 -8.99 -5.28 6.36
N LYS A 112 -7.69 -5.49 6.43
CA LYS A 112 -6.81 -5.04 7.51
C LYS A 112 -5.62 -4.31 6.89
N ARG A 113 -4.73 -3.82 7.74
CA ARG A 113 -3.44 -3.23 7.32
C ARG A 113 -2.50 -4.29 6.75
N PRO A 114 -1.54 -3.92 5.90
CA PRO A 114 -0.61 -4.86 5.26
C PRO A 114 0.05 -5.85 6.20
N GLU A 115 0.60 -5.34 7.30
CA GLU A 115 1.29 -6.15 8.30
C GLU A 115 0.36 -7.18 8.97
N SER A 116 -0.88 -6.79 9.23
CA SER A 116 -1.88 -7.69 9.82
C SER A 116 -2.38 -8.71 8.81
N VAL A 117 -2.55 -8.35 7.54
CA VAL A 117 -2.94 -9.28 6.47
C VAL A 117 -1.90 -10.38 6.31
N ILE A 118 -0.63 -10.02 6.31
CA ILE A 118 0.47 -10.99 6.15
C ILE A 118 0.60 -11.88 7.39
N TYR A 119 0.53 -11.30 8.59
CA TYR A 119 0.59 -12.09 9.82
C TYR A 119 -0.57 -13.08 9.94
N ASP A 120 -1.80 -12.63 9.68
CA ASP A 120 -2.98 -13.49 9.68
C ASP A 120 -2.86 -14.63 8.65
N TYR A 121 -2.32 -14.35 7.47
CA TYR A 121 -2.08 -15.38 6.47
C TYR A 121 -1.11 -16.43 7.01
N LEU A 122 0.01 -16.02 7.60
CA LEU A 122 1.00 -16.94 8.17
C LEU A 122 0.38 -17.80 9.29
N MET A 123 -0.39 -17.20 10.18
CA MET A 123 -1.03 -17.89 11.30
C MET A 123 -2.12 -18.88 10.85
N ASN A 124 -2.83 -18.57 9.76
CA ASN A 124 -3.92 -19.41 9.23
C ASN A 124 -3.47 -20.37 8.13
N THR A 125 -2.19 -20.32 7.75
CA THR A 125 -1.64 -21.20 6.73
C THR A 125 -1.71 -22.66 7.17
N ASP A 126 -2.11 -23.54 6.25
CA ASP A 126 -2.13 -24.99 6.47
C ASP A 126 -0.74 -25.53 6.81
N ALA A 127 -0.66 -26.51 7.72
CA ALA A 127 0.61 -27.11 8.14
C ALA A 127 1.40 -27.75 6.99
N MET A 128 0.74 -28.15 5.92
CA MET A 128 1.35 -28.73 4.71
C MET A 128 1.74 -27.66 3.67
N ASN A 129 1.48 -26.39 3.94
CA ASN A 129 1.83 -25.32 3.02
C ASN A 129 3.36 -25.23 2.85
N PRO A 130 3.86 -25.21 1.60
CA PRO A 130 5.31 -25.15 1.32
C PRO A 130 6.05 -23.99 2.01
N ILE A 131 5.38 -22.89 2.34
CA ILE A 131 6.00 -21.79 3.07
C ILE A 131 6.54 -22.22 4.44
N LEU A 132 5.87 -23.14 5.14
CA LEU A 132 6.29 -23.63 6.44
C LEU A 132 7.46 -24.63 6.36
N HIS A 133 7.87 -25.00 5.15
CA HIS A 133 8.99 -25.90 4.88
C HIS A 133 10.15 -25.18 4.17
N ASN A 134 10.07 -23.85 4.01
CA ASN A 134 11.12 -23.08 3.38
C ASN A 134 12.28 -22.87 4.38
N PRO A 135 13.50 -23.38 4.08
CA PRO A 135 14.66 -23.24 4.97
C PRO A 135 15.12 -21.79 5.18
N ASN A 136 14.73 -20.89 4.28
CA ASN A 136 15.03 -19.46 4.40
C ASN A 136 14.02 -18.69 5.28
N PHE A 137 12.97 -19.37 5.74
CA PHE A 137 11.97 -18.78 6.59
C PHE A 137 12.31 -19.07 8.08
N PRO A 138 12.72 -18.06 8.89
CA PRO A 138 13.25 -18.29 10.23
C PRO A 138 12.22 -18.90 11.20
N ALA A 139 10.96 -18.86 10.85
CA ALA A 139 9.86 -19.36 11.66
C ALA A 139 9.04 -20.42 10.89
N ALA A 140 9.72 -21.41 10.31
CA ALA A 140 9.13 -22.46 9.45
C ALA A 140 8.07 -23.36 10.12
N THR A 141 7.56 -22.99 11.28
CA THR A 141 6.46 -23.65 11.98
C THR A 141 5.49 -22.63 12.52
N LYS A 142 4.22 -23.02 12.72
CA LYS A 142 3.24 -22.12 13.37
C LYS A 142 3.74 -21.60 14.72
N ARG A 143 4.35 -22.47 15.52
CA ARG A 143 4.94 -22.07 16.80
C ARG A 143 6.03 -21.01 16.62
N GLY A 144 6.91 -21.19 15.64
CA GLY A 144 7.94 -20.19 15.35
C GLY A 144 7.35 -18.83 14.89
N ILE A 145 6.27 -18.86 14.08
CA ILE A 145 5.57 -17.64 13.69
C ILE A 145 4.99 -16.90 14.90
N GLU A 146 4.44 -17.63 15.90
CA GLU A 146 3.97 -17.06 17.16
C GLU A 146 5.13 -16.49 18.00
N GLU A 147 6.20 -17.28 18.17
CA GLU A 147 7.37 -16.90 18.97
C GLU A 147 8.13 -15.68 18.42
N PHE A 148 8.11 -15.47 17.11
CA PHE A 148 8.74 -14.34 16.42
C PHE A 148 7.75 -13.30 15.89
N GLY A 149 6.46 -13.47 16.13
CA GLY A 149 5.38 -12.61 15.67
C GLY A 149 5.25 -11.31 16.46
N PRO A 150 4.33 -10.43 16.04
CA PRO A 150 4.16 -9.10 16.63
C PRO A 150 3.71 -9.14 18.09
N LEU A 151 3.05 -10.23 18.52
CA LEU A 151 2.58 -10.39 19.89
C LEU A 151 3.57 -11.15 20.79
N SER A 152 4.78 -11.42 20.30
CA SER A 152 5.81 -12.11 21.04
C SER A 152 6.47 -11.23 22.11
N ALA A 153 7.20 -11.87 23.04
CA ALA A 153 7.96 -11.20 24.10
C ALA A 153 8.94 -10.13 23.56
N LYS A 154 9.44 -10.31 22.33
CA LYS A 154 10.33 -9.33 21.67
C LYS A 154 9.71 -7.94 21.60
N TYR A 155 8.41 -7.83 21.46
CA TYR A 155 7.69 -6.57 21.24
C TYR A 155 6.82 -6.15 22.46
N GLU A 156 6.95 -6.81 23.61
CA GLU A 156 6.17 -6.48 24.82
C GLU A 156 6.41 -5.05 25.32
N HIS A 157 7.61 -4.52 25.09
CA HIS A 157 7.96 -3.15 25.46
C HIS A 157 7.20 -2.08 24.68
N ILE A 158 6.56 -2.43 23.57
CA ILE A 158 5.73 -1.53 22.76
C ILE A 158 4.29 -1.59 23.29
N GLN A 159 3.73 -0.47 23.73
CA GLN A 159 2.42 -0.40 24.34
C GLN A 159 1.28 -0.61 23.34
N GLU A 160 1.38 0.08 22.20
CA GLU A 160 0.34 0.08 21.19
C GLU A 160 0.45 -1.14 20.27
N GLU A 161 -0.62 -1.94 20.17
CA GLU A 161 -0.65 -3.14 19.33
C GLU A 161 -0.31 -2.85 17.87
N ARG A 162 -0.84 -1.76 17.30
CA ARG A 162 -0.51 -1.34 15.93
C ARG A 162 1.00 -1.18 15.75
N SER A 163 1.65 -0.53 16.70
CA SER A 163 3.09 -0.29 16.65
C SER A 163 3.90 -1.59 16.77
N LYS A 164 3.39 -2.60 17.50
CA LYS A 164 3.99 -3.94 17.53
C LYS A 164 3.98 -4.60 16.15
N TYR A 165 2.84 -4.57 15.47
CA TYR A 165 2.70 -5.12 14.12
C TYR A 165 3.60 -4.43 13.11
N LYS A 166 3.65 -3.09 13.11
CA LYS A 166 4.57 -2.32 12.25
C LYS A 166 6.02 -2.66 12.52
N LYS A 167 6.43 -2.68 13.78
CA LYS A 167 7.82 -3.01 14.15
C LYS A 167 8.20 -4.44 13.76
N TRP A 168 7.31 -5.40 14.00
CA TRP A 168 7.49 -6.77 13.54
C TRP A 168 7.65 -6.85 12.03
N PHE A 169 6.82 -6.15 11.29
CA PHE A 169 6.85 -6.15 9.84
C PHE A 169 8.18 -5.58 9.31
N GLN A 170 8.60 -4.42 9.81
CA GLN A 170 9.88 -3.81 9.45
C GLN A 170 11.08 -4.72 9.77
N ASP A 171 11.09 -5.35 10.94
CA ASP A 171 12.13 -6.30 11.33
C ASP A 171 12.11 -7.57 10.46
N SER A 172 11.00 -7.84 9.78
CA SER A 172 10.73 -9.07 9.02
C SER A 172 10.83 -8.88 7.51
N GLU A 173 10.93 -7.66 7.00
CA GLU A 173 10.91 -7.37 5.55
C GLU A 173 11.88 -8.23 4.77
N PHE A 174 13.07 -8.46 5.31
CA PHE A 174 14.12 -9.24 4.62
C PHE A 174 13.64 -10.65 4.24
N TRP A 175 13.00 -11.38 5.15
CA TRP A 175 12.54 -12.74 4.88
C TRP A 175 11.12 -12.79 4.32
N LEU A 176 10.30 -11.75 4.52
CA LEU A 176 9.01 -11.62 3.83
C LEU A 176 9.20 -11.41 2.31
N THR A 177 10.25 -10.69 1.90
CA THR A 177 10.62 -10.49 0.49
C THR A 177 11.32 -11.69 -0.13
N GLY A 178 12.00 -12.50 0.67
CA GLY A 178 12.63 -13.73 0.18
C GLY A 178 11.59 -14.73 -0.33
N ASP A 179 11.85 -15.35 -1.41
CA ASP A 179 11.20 -16.39 -2.25
C ASP A 179 9.83 -16.95 -1.88
N ALA A 180 9.16 -16.51 -0.81
CA ALA A 180 8.07 -17.38 -0.40
C ALA A 180 6.80 -16.68 0.04
N VAL A 181 6.87 -15.71 0.98
CA VAL A 181 5.63 -15.33 1.69
C VAL A 181 4.65 -14.63 0.77
N ILE A 182 5.06 -13.56 0.10
CA ILE A 182 4.14 -12.78 -0.74
C ILE A 182 3.78 -13.54 -2.02
N ASP A 183 4.72 -14.24 -2.65
CA ASP A 183 4.43 -14.99 -3.87
C ASP A 183 3.51 -16.19 -3.60
N ARG A 184 3.64 -16.78 -2.44
CA ARG A 184 2.72 -17.83 -2.01
C ARG A 184 1.36 -17.25 -1.65
N TRP A 185 1.32 -16.12 -0.93
CA TRP A 185 0.09 -15.40 -0.63
C TRP A 185 -0.69 -15.04 -1.90
N LYS A 186 -0.02 -14.56 -2.96
CA LYS A 186 -0.65 -14.28 -4.26
C LYS A 186 -1.39 -15.49 -4.84
N LYS A 187 -0.82 -16.70 -4.67
CA LYS A 187 -1.40 -17.95 -5.16
C LYS A 187 -2.55 -18.41 -4.30
N ASP A 188 -2.36 -18.41 -2.98
CA ASP A 188 -3.35 -18.92 -2.03
C ASP A 188 -4.54 -17.95 -1.87
N CYS A 189 -4.30 -16.65 -2.07
CA CYS A 189 -5.30 -15.57 -2.03
C CYS A 189 -5.57 -14.97 -3.42
N GLU A 190 -5.57 -15.79 -4.47
CA GLU A 190 -5.64 -15.38 -5.88
C GLU A 190 -6.79 -14.41 -6.15
N LYS A 191 -7.96 -14.65 -5.56
CA LYS A 191 -9.10 -13.75 -5.72
C LYS A 191 -8.80 -12.34 -5.24
N GLN A 192 -8.25 -12.18 -4.04
CA GLN A 192 -7.93 -10.87 -3.48
C GLN A 192 -6.86 -10.16 -4.31
N TYR A 193 -5.86 -10.91 -4.77
CA TYR A 193 -4.81 -10.40 -5.63
C TYR A 193 -5.36 -9.94 -6.99
N ASN A 194 -6.20 -10.72 -7.63
CA ASN A 194 -6.83 -10.38 -8.91
C ASN A 194 -7.80 -9.19 -8.78
N ASP A 195 -8.56 -9.11 -7.70
CA ASP A 195 -9.44 -7.96 -7.42
C ASP A 195 -8.63 -6.67 -7.29
N PHE A 196 -7.48 -6.71 -6.61
CA PHE A 196 -6.55 -5.59 -6.51
C PHE A 196 -6.00 -5.19 -7.90
N LEU A 197 -5.52 -6.15 -8.70
CA LEU A 197 -5.02 -5.87 -10.05
C LEU A 197 -6.10 -5.27 -10.96
N ASN A 198 -7.34 -5.74 -10.83
CA ASN A 198 -8.47 -5.21 -11.60
C ASN A 198 -8.80 -3.76 -11.20
N GLN A 199 -8.78 -3.43 -9.91
CA GLN A 199 -8.94 -2.05 -9.45
C GLN A 199 -7.83 -1.15 -10.01
N LEU A 200 -6.57 -1.56 -9.88
CA LEU A 200 -5.41 -0.81 -10.36
C LEU A 200 -5.51 -0.58 -11.88
N ASN A 201 -5.83 -1.62 -12.65
CA ASN A 201 -5.98 -1.51 -14.10
C ASN A 201 -7.09 -0.53 -14.49
N LYS A 202 -8.27 -0.63 -13.84
CA LYS A 202 -9.43 0.22 -14.12
C LYS A 202 -9.10 1.70 -13.90
N VAL A 203 -8.41 2.02 -12.81
CA VAL A 203 -8.01 3.39 -12.50
C VAL A 203 -6.93 3.88 -13.47
N THR A 204 -5.89 3.07 -13.69
CA THR A 204 -4.80 3.36 -14.63
C THR A 204 -5.33 3.70 -16.02
N MET A 205 -6.22 2.88 -16.57
CA MET A 205 -6.81 3.12 -17.89
C MET A 205 -7.60 4.42 -17.95
N LYS A 206 -8.38 4.73 -16.90
CA LYS A 206 -9.12 6.01 -16.85
C LYS A 206 -8.17 7.21 -16.86
N LEU A 207 -7.06 7.15 -16.10
CA LEU A 207 -6.06 8.23 -16.07
C LEU A 207 -5.37 8.41 -17.42
N ILE A 208 -5.00 7.33 -18.09
CA ILE A 208 -4.40 7.37 -19.44
C ILE A 208 -5.36 8.03 -20.45
N ILE A 209 -6.63 7.61 -20.45
CA ILE A 209 -7.65 8.19 -21.36
C ILE A 209 -7.87 9.68 -21.06
N LYS A 210 -7.89 10.08 -19.78
CA LYS A 210 -8.03 11.47 -19.38
C LYS A 210 -6.85 12.30 -19.91
N LYS A 211 -5.60 11.85 -19.70
CA LYS A 211 -4.40 12.53 -20.22
C LYS A 211 -4.43 12.69 -21.74
N ALA A 212 -4.83 11.64 -22.48
CA ALA A 212 -4.92 11.69 -23.93
C ALA A 212 -5.96 12.70 -24.47
N LYS A 213 -7.03 12.96 -23.70
CA LYS A 213 -8.05 13.97 -24.04
C LYS A 213 -7.60 15.41 -23.75
N MET A 214 -6.73 15.60 -22.77
CA MET A 214 -6.20 16.94 -22.40
C MET A 214 -5.04 17.39 -23.30
N SER A 215 -4.44 16.46 -24.05
CA SER A 215 -3.33 16.72 -24.99
C SER A 215 -3.78 17.03 -26.42
N LYS A 216 -5.09 17.03 -26.66
CA LYS A 216 -5.75 17.44 -27.91
C LYS A 216 -6.40 18.81 -27.76
#